data_b7a515802f86c7d679cc3124d53f5dd8
#
_entry.id   b7a515802f86c7d679cc3124d53f5dd8
#
_cell.length_a   1.000
_cell.length_b   1.000
_cell.length_c   1.000
_cell.angle_alpha   90.00
_cell.angle_beta   90.00
_cell.angle_gamma   90.00
#
_symmetry.space_group_name_H-M   'P 1'
#
loop_
_entity.id
_entity.type
_entity.pdbx_description
1 polymer ?
#
loop_
_entity_poly.entity_id
_entity_poly.type
_entity_poly.pdbx_seq_one_letter_code
_entity_poly.pdbx_strand_id
1 'polypeptide(L)'
;MDAPAVAVSNDGKKIAAAWMDMRAGKNDRDVQWTLGVGGKFAPETTVHDVGTGTQGHPSLAFDKDGVAWCVWEDSRSGPNNQRIYAADSKSKKNLQVSEDGEGKCGYPTLASGGGVLGVIYEAGAGVSFRIVTGP
;
A
#
# COMPACT_ATOMS: atom_id res chain seq x y z
N MET A 1 -3.73 11.54 12.12
CA MET A 1 -4.44 11.16 10.87
C MET A 1 -3.39 11.01 9.78
N ASP A 2 -3.41 9.89 9.07
CA ASP A 2 -2.43 9.66 8.01
C ASP A 2 -2.80 10.42 6.74
N ALA A 3 -1.79 10.89 6.03
CA ALA A 3 -1.99 11.55 4.75
C ALA A 3 -2.54 10.55 3.72
N PRO A 4 -3.47 10.97 2.87
CA PRO A 4 -3.87 10.16 1.73
C PRO A 4 -2.74 10.05 0.71
N ALA A 5 -2.76 8.97 -0.06
CA ALA A 5 -1.81 8.73 -1.14
C ALA A 5 -2.51 8.90 -2.50
N VAL A 6 -1.76 9.37 -3.48
CA VAL A 6 -2.22 9.48 -4.87
C VAL A 6 -1.09 9.09 -5.81
N ALA A 7 -1.43 8.44 -6.91
CA ALA A 7 -0.51 8.14 -8.00
C ALA A 7 -1.21 8.32 -9.35
N VAL A 8 -0.43 8.67 -10.36
CA VAL A 8 -0.90 8.81 -11.74
C VAL A 8 -0.09 7.85 -12.62
N SER A 9 -0.76 7.16 -13.54
CA SER A 9 -0.09 6.28 -14.50
C SER A 9 0.80 7.08 -15.46
N ASN A 10 1.84 6.43 -16.03
CA ASN A 10 2.81 7.08 -16.91
C ASN A 10 2.17 7.76 -18.13
N ASP A 11 1.07 7.20 -18.62
CA ASP A 11 0.33 7.77 -19.74
C ASP A 11 -0.68 8.87 -19.34
N GLY A 12 -0.78 9.16 -18.04
CA GLY A 12 -1.68 10.16 -17.48
C GLY A 12 -3.17 9.79 -17.50
N LYS A 13 -3.53 8.55 -17.88
CA LYS A 13 -4.93 8.17 -18.09
C LYS A 13 -5.60 7.60 -16.85
N LYS A 14 -4.82 7.12 -15.89
CA LYS A 14 -5.34 6.51 -14.66
C LYS A 14 -4.81 7.25 -13.44
N ILE A 15 -5.65 7.35 -12.43
CA ILE A 15 -5.31 7.90 -11.11
C ILE A 15 -5.71 6.86 -10.07
N ALA A 16 -4.84 6.61 -9.13
CA ALA A 16 -5.17 5.81 -7.95
C ALA A 16 -5.12 6.71 -6.71
N ALA A 17 -6.06 6.52 -5.80
CA ALA A 17 -6.08 7.20 -4.51
C ALA A 17 -6.30 6.16 -3.41
N ALA A 18 -5.60 6.31 -2.28
CA ALA A 18 -5.77 5.48 -1.10
C ALA A 18 -5.74 6.33 0.16
N TRP A 19 -6.46 5.91 1.17
CA TRP A 19 -6.53 6.63 2.45
C TRP A 19 -6.81 5.67 3.60
N MET A 20 -6.46 6.11 4.78
CA MET A 20 -6.81 5.42 6.01
C MET A 20 -8.25 5.78 6.39
N ASP A 21 -9.06 4.80 6.66
CA ASP A 21 -10.47 4.93 7.00
C ASP A 21 -10.72 4.47 8.43
N MET A 22 -11.43 5.28 9.21
CA MET A 22 -11.75 4.99 10.60
C MET A 22 -13.26 4.85 10.84
N ARG A 23 -14.05 4.63 9.79
CA ARG A 23 -15.51 4.49 9.93
C ARG A 23 -15.92 3.32 10.81
N ALA A 24 -15.11 2.26 10.84
CA ALA A 24 -15.35 1.10 11.70
C ALA A 24 -14.98 1.35 13.17
N GLY A 25 -14.23 2.40 13.48
CA GLY A 25 -13.79 2.81 14.80
C GLY A 25 -12.33 3.24 14.82
N LYS A 26 -11.93 4.07 15.80
CA LYS A 26 -10.56 4.59 15.85
C LYS A 26 -9.47 3.54 16.11
N ASN A 27 -9.86 2.37 16.59
CA ASN A 27 -8.96 1.23 16.82
C ASN A 27 -9.09 0.16 15.74
N ASP A 28 -9.89 0.43 14.71
CA ASP A 28 -10.17 -0.48 13.60
C ASP A 28 -10.00 0.31 12.31
N ARG A 29 -8.75 0.60 11.99
CA ARG A 29 -8.35 1.40 10.84
C ARG A 29 -8.15 0.50 9.65
N ASP A 30 -8.75 0.87 8.54
CA ASP A 30 -8.65 0.20 7.26
C ASP A 30 -7.97 1.08 6.23
N VAL A 31 -7.39 0.50 5.19
CA VAL A 31 -6.97 1.22 4.00
C VAL A 31 -7.98 0.99 2.89
N GLN A 32 -8.58 2.08 2.44
CA GLN A 32 -9.46 2.11 1.27
C GLN A 32 -8.70 2.66 0.08
N TRP A 33 -9.05 2.19 -1.11
CA TRP A 33 -8.53 2.73 -2.34
C TRP A 33 -9.56 2.76 -3.45
N THR A 34 -9.27 3.55 -4.49
CA THR A 34 -10.07 3.63 -5.71
C THR A 34 -9.19 3.92 -6.92
N LEU A 35 -9.64 3.49 -8.08
CA LEU A 35 -9.06 3.84 -9.36
C LEU A 35 -9.99 4.74 -10.15
N GLY A 36 -9.40 5.78 -10.75
CA GLY A 36 -10.08 6.68 -11.68
C GLY A 36 -9.55 6.51 -13.09
N VAL A 37 -10.46 6.50 -14.06
CA VAL A 37 -10.15 6.49 -15.49
C VAL A 37 -11.05 7.52 -16.16
N GLY A 38 -10.46 8.41 -16.98
CA GLY A 38 -11.22 9.43 -17.68
C GLY A 38 -12.00 10.38 -16.76
N GLY A 39 -11.45 10.68 -15.58
CA GLY A 39 -12.09 11.57 -14.60
C GLY A 39 -13.20 10.93 -13.77
N LYS A 40 -13.43 9.64 -13.92
CA LYS A 40 -14.43 8.91 -13.13
C LYS A 40 -13.73 7.90 -12.21
N PHE A 41 -14.05 7.95 -10.93
CA PHE A 41 -13.55 7.00 -9.94
C PHE A 41 -14.53 5.84 -9.74
N ALA A 42 -13.99 4.63 -9.65
CA ALA A 42 -14.74 3.46 -9.24
C ALA A 42 -15.17 3.58 -7.76
N PRO A 43 -16.19 2.83 -7.31
CA PRO A 43 -16.49 2.71 -5.89
C PRO A 43 -15.23 2.28 -5.11
N GLU A 44 -15.04 2.85 -3.93
CA GLU A 44 -13.95 2.48 -3.03
C GLU A 44 -14.04 1.01 -2.61
N THR A 45 -12.90 0.38 -2.45
CA THR A 45 -12.79 -0.97 -1.90
C THR A 45 -11.67 -1.02 -0.87
N THR A 46 -11.73 -1.98 0.05
CA THR A 46 -10.67 -2.23 0.99
C THR A 46 -9.48 -2.90 0.28
N VAL A 47 -8.26 -2.42 0.53
CA VAL A 47 -7.07 -2.95 -0.14
C VAL A 47 -6.60 -4.29 0.48
N HIS A 48 -6.84 -4.48 1.78
CA HIS A 48 -6.42 -5.67 2.51
C HIS A 48 -7.52 -6.74 2.53
N ASP A 49 -7.09 -7.99 2.72
CA ASP A 49 -7.94 -9.19 2.69
C ASP A 49 -8.29 -9.73 4.07
N VAL A 50 -7.96 -9.02 5.14
CA VAL A 50 -8.20 -9.42 6.53
C VAL A 50 -9.02 -8.38 7.26
N GLY A 51 -9.85 -8.85 8.23
CA GLY A 51 -10.64 -7.99 9.10
C GLY A 51 -10.03 -7.83 10.51
N THR A 52 -8.75 -8.13 10.70
CA THR A 52 -8.07 -8.07 12.00
C THR A 52 -6.89 -7.12 11.96
N GLY A 53 -6.56 -6.54 13.12
CA GLY A 53 -5.49 -5.58 13.25
C GLY A 53 -5.86 -4.21 12.69
N THR A 54 -4.85 -3.37 12.52
CA THR A 54 -5.00 -2.04 11.93
C THR A 54 -4.15 -1.96 10.67
N GLN A 55 -4.66 -1.26 9.67
CA GLN A 55 -3.97 -0.98 8.43
C GLN A 55 -3.89 0.54 8.23
N GLY A 56 -2.76 1.03 7.76
CA GLY A 56 -2.56 2.47 7.61
C GLY A 56 -1.33 2.85 6.79
N HIS A 57 -1.06 4.14 6.72
CA HIS A 57 0.06 4.74 5.98
C HIS A 57 0.20 4.20 4.54
N PRO A 58 -0.87 4.29 3.71
CA PRO A 58 -0.78 3.79 2.34
C PRO A 58 0.17 4.62 1.49
N SER A 59 0.84 3.97 0.53
CA SER A 59 1.58 4.61 -0.54
C SER A 59 1.27 3.91 -1.86
N LEU A 60 1.21 4.66 -2.94
CA LEU A 60 0.75 4.20 -4.25
C LEU A 60 1.78 4.49 -5.34
N ALA A 61 1.86 3.60 -6.30
CA ALA A 61 2.51 3.83 -7.58
C ALA A 61 1.91 2.93 -8.66
N PHE A 62 2.10 3.29 -9.91
CA PHE A 62 1.78 2.42 -11.05
C PHE A 62 3.04 1.72 -11.54
N ASP A 63 2.92 0.45 -11.89
CA ASP A 63 3.99 -0.28 -12.53
C ASP A 63 4.10 0.04 -14.04
N LYS A 64 5.07 -0.57 -14.72
CA LYS A 64 5.30 -0.37 -16.15
C LYS A 64 4.13 -0.78 -17.05
N ASP A 65 3.27 -1.66 -16.55
CA ASP A 65 2.11 -2.17 -17.28
C ASP A 65 0.83 -1.39 -16.97
N GLY A 66 0.93 -0.31 -16.20
CA GLY A 66 -0.19 0.54 -15.82
C GLY A 66 -1.11 -0.08 -14.77
N VAL A 67 -0.60 -1.01 -13.98
CA VAL A 67 -1.30 -1.60 -12.83
C VAL A 67 -0.95 -0.78 -11.59
N ALA A 68 -1.97 -0.38 -10.84
CA ALA A 68 -1.77 0.34 -9.59
C ALA A 68 -1.37 -0.63 -8.47
N TRP A 69 -0.39 -0.23 -7.70
CA TRP A 69 0.07 -0.93 -6.50
C TRP A 69 -0.12 -0.04 -5.28
N CYS A 70 -0.53 -0.66 -4.17
CA CYS A 70 -0.59 -0.04 -2.86
C CYS A 70 0.28 -0.82 -1.89
N VAL A 71 1.07 -0.11 -1.09
CA VAL A 71 1.75 -0.66 0.09
C VAL A 71 1.21 0.00 1.33
N TRP A 72 1.16 -0.73 2.45
CA TRP A 72 0.64 -0.20 3.72
C TRP A 72 1.29 -0.89 4.92
N GLU A 73 1.15 -0.25 6.07
CA GLU A 73 1.42 -0.88 7.38
C GLU A 73 0.27 -1.77 7.75
N ASP A 74 0.59 -2.94 8.32
CA ASP A 74 -0.41 -3.93 8.68
C ASP A 74 -0.05 -4.62 9.99
N SER A 75 -0.93 -4.55 10.97
CA SER A 75 -0.75 -5.19 12.26
C SER A 75 -1.59 -6.46 12.45
N ARG A 76 -1.96 -7.13 11.33
CA ARG A 76 -2.75 -8.40 11.38
C ARG A 76 -2.13 -9.49 12.26
N SER A 77 -0.81 -9.49 12.38
CA SER A 77 -0.06 -10.45 13.21
C SER A 77 0.19 -9.96 14.64
N GLY A 78 -0.44 -8.87 15.04
CA GLY A 78 -0.32 -8.25 16.36
C GLY A 78 0.38 -6.89 16.33
N PRO A 79 0.15 -6.03 17.35
CA PRO A 79 0.62 -4.64 17.34
C PRO A 79 2.16 -4.53 17.41
N ASN A 80 2.85 -5.53 17.93
CA ASN A 80 4.31 -5.58 17.97
C ASN A 80 4.92 -6.26 16.74
N ASN A 81 4.09 -6.80 15.85
CA ASN A 81 4.49 -7.51 14.63
C ASN A 81 3.96 -6.78 13.38
N GLN A 82 3.95 -5.46 13.42
CA GLN A 82 3.56 -4.66 12.27
C GLN A 82 4.49 -4.92 11.09
N ARG A 83 3.91 -5.20 9.93
CA ARG A 83 4.60 -5.55 8.70
C ARG A 83 4.18 -4.63 7.56
N ILE A 84 4.93 -4.66 6.47
CA ILE A 84 4.56 -3.99 5.23
C ILE A 84 3.96 -5.03 4.29
N TYR A 85 2.78 -4.73 3.78
CA TYR A 85 2.06 -5.50 2.78
C TYR A 85 1.89 -4.70 1.50
N ALA A 86 1.71 -5.41 0.41
CA ALA A 86 1.44 -4.85 -0.91
C ALA A 86 0.29 -5.59 -1.59
N ALA A 87 -0.43 -4.89 -2.43
CA ALA A 87 -1.42 -5.47 -3.34
C ALA A 87 -1.47 -4.67 -4.64
N ASP A 88 -1.77 -5.36 -5.73
CA ASP A 88 -2.02 -4.73 -7.01
C ASP A 88 -3.52 -4.69 -7.34
N SER A 89 -3.91 -3.75 -8.20
CA SER A 89 -5.31 -3.51 -8.55
C SER A 89 -5.91 -4.60 -9.44
N LYS A 90 -5.08 -5.45 -10.03
CA LYS A 90 -5.51 -6.51 -10.95
C LYS A 90 -5.79 -7.81 -10.20
N SER A 91 -4.81 -8.33 -9.47
CA SER A 91 -4.96 -9.59 -8.73
C SER A 91 -5.62 -9.37 -7.36
N LYS A 92 -5.42 -8.21 -6.76
CA LYS A 92 -5.86 -7.85 -5.39
C LYS A 92 -5.30 -8.77 -4.31
N LYS A 93 -4.29 -9.57 -4.64
CA LYS A 93 -3.66 -10.49 -3.71
C LYS A 93 -2.73 -9.73 -2.77
N ASN A 94 -2.85 -9.98 -1.47
CA ASN A 94 -1.98 -9.39 -0.48
C ASN A 94 -0.66 -10.15 -0.38
N LEU A 95 0.45 -9.43 -0.46
CA LEU A 95 1.81 -9.96 -0.36
C LEU A 95 2.51 -9.31 0.83
N GLN A 96 3.10 -10.10 1.72
CA GLN A 96 3.98 -9.56 2.74
C GLN A 96 5.30 -9.15 2.10
N VAL A 97 5.68 -7.90 2.25
CA VAL A 97 6.88 -7.31 1.67
C VAL A 97 8.05 -7.36 2.66
N SER A 98 7.80 -6.96 3.90
CA SER A 98 8.81 -7.02 4.96
C SER A 98 8.98 -8.45 5.48
N GLU A 99 10.21 -8.80 5.88
CA GLU A 99 10.52 -10.09 6.45
C GLU A 99 10.21 -10.14 7.96
N ASP A 100 9.93 -11.33 8.49
CA ASP A 100 9.53 -11.49 9.88
C ASP A 100 10.64 -11.08 10.88
N GLY A 101 11.89 -11.17 10.48
CA GLY A 101 13.03 -10.81 11.32
C GLY A 101 13.38 -9.32 11.38
N GLU A 102 12.67 -8.48 10.65
CA GLU A 102 12.99 -7.04 10.53
C GLU A 102 12.48 -6.17 11.69
N GLY A 103 11.82 -6.75 12.69
CA GLY A 103 11.21 -5.99 13.78
C GLY A 103 9.90 -5.33 13.35
N LYS A 104 9.49 -4.28 14.05
CA LYS A 104 8.31 -3.51 13.71
C LYS A 104 8.61 -2.66 12.46
N CYS A 105 7.81 -2.82 11.40
CA CYS A 105 7.95 -2.10 10.15
C CYS A 105 6.85 -1.07 9.97
N GLY A 106 7.18 0.06 9.35
CA GLY A 106 6.21 1.13 9.14
C GLY A 106 6.62 2.16 8.10
N TYR A 107 5.73 3.09 7.84
CA TYR A 107 5.93 4.24 6.96
C TYR A 107 6.46 3.87 5.57
N PRO A 108 5.80 2.97 4.83
CA PRO A 108 6.26 2.59 3.52
C PRO A 108 6.10 3.73 2.52
N THR A 109 7.06 3.87 1.63
CA THR A 109 6.98 4.76 0.47
C THR A 109 7.31 3.97 -0.78
N LEU A 110 6.40 4.02 -1.75
CA LEU A 110 6.47 3.28 -3.01
C LEU A 110 6.85 4.23 -4.14
N ALA A 111 7.71 3.79 -5.02
CA ALA A 111 8.08 4.52 -6.23
C ALA A 111 8.29 3.57 -7.41
N SER A 112 8.06 4.07 -8.60
CA SER A 112 8.27 3.33 -9.85
C SER A 112 9.12 4.11 -10.83
N GLY A 113 9.88 3.39 -11.62
CA GLY A 113 10.71 3.96 -12.68
C GLY A 113 11.55 2.89 -13.36
N GLY A 114 11.85 3.06 -14.66
CA GLY A 114 12.71 2.14 -15.41
C GLY A 114 12.24 0.68 -15.41
N GLY A 115 10.96 0.42 -15.28
CA GLY A 115 10.40 -0.94 -15.22
C GLY A 115 10.47 -1.58 -13.84
N VAL A 116 10.90 -0.85 -12.82
CA VAL A 116 11.03 -1.32 -11.43
C VAL A 116 10.01 -0.63 -10.56
N LEU A 117 9.43 -1.38 -9.62
CA LEU A 117 8.61 -0.87 -8.53
C LEU A 117 9.30 -1.23 -7.21
N GLY A 118 9.72 -0.22 -6.47
CA GLY A 118 10.46 -0.38 -5.22
C GLY A 118 9.76 0.27 -4.05
N VAL A 119 9.98 -0.26 -2.86
CA VAL A 119 9.49 0.28 -1.60
C VAL A 119 10.63 0.45 -0.62
N ILE A 120 10.60 1.58 0.10
CA ILE A 120 11.45 1.83 1.26
C ILE A 120 10.54 1.96 2.48
N TYR A 121 10.97 1.45 3.63
CA TYR A 121 10.20 1.49 4.87
C TYR A 121 11.11 1.45 6.09
N GLU A 122 10.60 1.94 7.22
CA GLU A 122 11.26 1.77 8.51
C GLU A 122 11.17 0.32 8.97
N ALA A 123 12.26 -0.24 9.48
CA ALA A 123 12.35 -1.60 9.98
C ALA A 123 13.18 -1.62 11.28
N GLY A 124 12.52 -1.81 12.42
CA GLY A 124 13.18 -1.71 13.72
C GLY A 124 13.86 -0.35 13.91
N ALA A 125 15.18 -0.35 14.08
CA ALA A 125 15.97 0.88 14.27
C ALA A 125 16.57 1.43 12.96
N GLY A 126 16.22 0.86 11.81
CA GLY A 126 16.79 1.22 10.52
C GLY A 126 15.79 1.37 9.42
N VAL A 127 16.27 1.27 8.21
CA VAL A 127 15.50 1.40 6.97
C VAL A 127 15.79 0.20 6.08
N SER A 128 14.75 -0.36 5.48
CA SER A 128 14.85 -1.46 4.52
C SER A 128 14.32 -1.03 3.15
N PHE A 129 14.88 -1.65 2.12
CA PHE A 129 14.43 -1.47 0.74
C PHE A 129 14.11 -2.83 0.13
N ARG A 130 13.03 -2.90 -0.64
CA ARG A 130 12.64 -4.09 -1.40
C ARG A 130 12.17 -3.73 -2.79
N ILE A 131 12.41 -4.62 -3.73
CA ILE A 131 11.79 -4.56 -5.06
C ILE A 131 10.49 -5.35 -5.00
N VAL A 132 9.39 -4.71 -5.37
CA VAL A 132 8.05 -5.31 -5.38
C VAL A 132 7.82 -6.00 -6.73
N THR A 133 8.11 -5.28 -7.84
CA THR A 133 8.09 -5.84 -9.20
C THR A 133 9.25 -5.27 -10.01
N GLY A 134 9.71 -6.03 -10.98
CA GLY A 134 10.74 -5.58 -11.90
C GLY A 134 11.86 -6.58 -12.05
N PRO A 135 12.88 -6.20 -12.81
CA PRO A 135 14.02 -7.08 -13.01
C PRO A 135 14.78 -7.39 -11.74
#